data_c6c2b3a78c8d8904ba3cc73f02ddc6eb
#
_entry.id   c6c2b3a78c8d8904ba3cc73f02ddc6eb
#
_cell.length_a   1.000
_cell.length_b   1.000
_cell.length_c   1.000
_cell.angle_alpha   90.00
_cell.angle_beta   90.00
_cell.angle_gamma   90.00
#
_symmetry.space_group_name_H-M   'P 1'
#
loop_
_entity.id
_entity.type
_entity.pdbx_description
1 polymer ?
#
loop_
_entity_poly.entity_id
_entity_poly.type
_entity_poly.pdbx_seq_one_letter_code
_entity_poly.pdbx_strand_id
1 'polypeptide(L)'
;MPPAGFGTLRLDDIALLFETGDLRIRVLPLDERVIRLLSPDSYGSMSGLKRVKAAEIEETARRYGLPDPTLFSVSFYGLRERAPFSPEELTLGSRGRFFRPIGFVPLSSEWGERQLSQRATAIAIVLYEPGMALLDDDLVVSYQGASTRAWAGVAKALERERSAVFARAAAAGRQ
;
A
#
# COMPACT_ATOMS: atom_id res chain seq x y z
N MET A 1 -4.19 1.03 -18.39
CA MET A 1 -3.03 0.70 -17.52
C MET A 1 -1.83 1.52 -17.96
N PRO A 2 -1.17 2.30 -17.09
CA PRO A 2 0.03 3.04 -17.49
C PRO A 2 1.17 2.07 -17.86
N PRO A 3 1.99 2.39 -18.88
CA PRO A 3 3.15 1.59 -19.21
C PRO A 3 4.21 1.70 -18.09
N ALA A 4 4.80 0.56 -17.73
CA ALA A 4 5.86 0.53 -16.71
C ALA A 4 7.18 1.10 -17.26
N GLY A 5 8.02 1.61 -16.38
CA GLY A 5 9.35 2.09 -16.74
C GLY A 5 9.45 3.58 -17.14
N PHE A 6 8.32 4.29 -17.20
CA PHE A 6 8.25 5.71 -17.56
C PHE A 6 7.87 6.62 -16.39
N GLY A 7 7.64 6.06 -15.21
CA GLY A 7 7.32 6.81 -14.01
C GLY A 7 8.54 7.47 -13.38
N THR A 8 8.28 8.47 -12.54
CA THR A 8 9.33 9.21 -11.80
C THR A 8 9.04 9.31 -10.31
N LEU A 9 7.89 8.84 -9.84
CA LEU A 9 7.53 8.91 -8.42
C LEU A 9 8.41 7.96 -7.60
N ARG A 10 8.67 8.38 -6.37
CA ARG A 10 9.33 7.55 -5.35
C ARG A 10 8.30 6.88 -4.45
N LEU A 11 8.72 5.89 -3.68
CA LEU A 11 7.84 5.19 -2.75
C LEU A 11 7.17 6.16 -1.76
N ASP A 12 7.92 7.15 -1.27
CA ASP A 12 7.38 8.12 -0.33
C ASP A 12 6.31 9.05 -0.95
N ASP A 13 6.30 9.19 -2.27
CA ASP A 13 5.29 9.99 -2.96
C ASP A 13 3.90 9.31 -2.98
N ILE A 14 3.85 7.99 -2.80
CA ILE A 14 2.60 7.20 -2.80
C ILE A 14 2.29 6.56 -1.44
N ALA A 15 3.15 6.71 -0.46
CA ALA A 15 2.95 6.18 0.88
C ALA A 15 2.14 7.15 1.75
N LEU A 16 1.23 6.59 2.56
CA LEU A 16 0.62 7.31 3.66
C LEU A 16 1.39 7.00 4.95
N LEU A 17 1.71 8.03 5.69
CA LEU A 17 2.41 7.94 6.96
C LEU A 17 1.63 8.69 8.02
N PHE A 18 1.27 8.05 9.12
CA PHE A 18 0.62 8.68 10.26
C PHE A 18 0.99 7.98 11.56
N GLU A 19 0.72 8.64 12.68
CA GLU A 19 1.15 8.17 13.99
C GLU A 19 -0.01 8.08 14.97
N THR A 20 0.09 7.10 15.86
CA THR A 20 -0.61 7.05 17.14
C THR A 20 0.37 7.38 18.26
N GLY A 21 -0.04 7.28 19.52
CA GLY A 21 0.89 7.45 20.67
C GLY A 21 1.99 6.39 20.69
N ASP A 22 1.73 5.18 20.19
CA ASP A 22 2.64 4.04 20.30
C ASP A 22 3.30 3.64 18.99
N LEU A 23 2.70 4.00 17.85
CA LEU A 23 3.06 3.46 16.54
C LEU A 23 3.19 4.56 15.49
N ARG A 24 4.14 4.35 14.57
CA ARG A 24 4.13 4.98 13.26
C ARG A 24 3.66 3.95 12.22
N ILE A 25 2.66 4.32 11.44
CA ILE A 25 2.02 3.43 10.48
C ILE A 25 2.30 3.94 9.07
N ARG A 26 2.78 3.06 8.19
CA ARG A 26 3.01 3.36 6.78
C ARG A 26 2.16 2.44 5.92
N VAL A 27 1.40 3.01 5.02
CA VAL A 27 0.50 2.28 4.12
C VAL A 27 0.85 2.64 2.68
N LEU A 28 1.15 1.64 1.87
CA LEU A 28 1.63 1.79 0.50
C LEU A 28 0.83 0.86 -0.42
N PRO A 29 0.11 1.38 -1.42
CA PRO A 29 -0.60 0.51 -2.38
C PRO A 29 0.37 -0.32 -3.22
N LEU A 30 0.03 -1.60 -3.42
CA LEU A 30 0.73 -2.50 -4.34
C LEU A 30 -0.07 -2.77 -5.62
N ASP A 31 -0.94 -1.85 -5.98
CA ASP A 31 -1.76 -1.92 -7.19
C ASP A 31 -0.97 -1.47 -8.41
N GLU A 32 -1.06 -2.21 -9.51
CA GLU A 32 -0.34 -1.91 -10.76
C GLU A 32 -0.69 -0.52 -11.33
N ARG A 33 -1.91 -0.05 -11.12
CA ARG A 33 -2.32 1.30 -11.56
C ARG A 33 -1.53 2.41 -10.88
N VAL A 34 -1.01 2.13 -9.67
CA VAL A 34 -0.24 3.05 -8.85
C VAL A 34 1.26 2.81 -9.00
N ILE A 35 1.73 1.57 -8.80
CA ILE A 35 3.17 1.30 -8.77
C ILE A 35 3.86 1.49 -10.13
N ARG A 36 3.13 1.38 -11.25
CA ARG A 36 3.68 1.68 -12.59
C ARG A 36 4.01 3.15 -12.80
N LEU A 37 3.58 4.04 -11.91
CA LEU A 37 3.93 5.46 -11.93
C LEU A 37 5.21 5.75 -11.15
N LEU A 38 5.76 4.76 -10.47
CA LEU A 38 7.04 4.86 -9.77
C LEU A 38 8.20 4.86 -10.77
N SER A 39 9.35 5.39 -10.31
CA SER A 39 10.61 5.25 -11.02
C SER A 39 10.92 3.79 -11.33
N PRO A 40 11.71 3.48 -12.38
CA PRO A 40 12.01 2.10 -12.76
C PRO A 40 12.53 1.24 -11.60
N ASP A 41 13.42 1.77 -10.77
CA ASP A 41 13.99 1.05 -9.63
C ASP A 41 12.92 0.76 -8.54
N SER A 42 12.10 1.77 -8.21
CA SER A 42 11.03 1.62 -7.23
C SER A 42 9.95 0.67 -7.71
N TYR A 43 9.57 0.77 -8.99
CA TYR A 43 8.65 -0.19 -9.61
C TYR A 43 9.22 -1.61 -9.57
N GLY A 44 10.49 -1.78 -9.95
CA GLY A 44 11.18 -3.08 -9.92
C GLY A 44 11.16 -3.70 -8.53
N SER A 45 11.36 -2.91 -7.49
CA SER A 45 11.30 -3.37 -6.09
C SER A 45 9.89 -3.84 -5.72
N MET A 46 8.86 -3.06 -6.04
CA MET A 46 7.48 -3.38 -5.66
C MET A 46 6.91 -4.54 -6.48
N SER A 47 7.13 -4.57 -7.79
CA SER A 47 6.72 -5.68 -8.64
C SER A 47 7.49 -6.95 -8.32
N GLY A 48 8.76 -6.84 -7.97
CA GLY A 48 9.58 -7.95 -7.49
C GLY A 48 9.05 -8.55 -6.19
N LEU A 49 8.67 -7.72 -5.23
CA LEU A 49 8.05 -8.16 -3.99
C LEU A 49 6.76 -8.95 -4.25
N LYS A 50 5.87 -8.43 -5.09
CA LYS A 50 4.63 -9.11 -5.47
C LYS A 50 4.91 -10.47 -6.13
N ARG A 51 5.89 -10.53 -7.01
CA ARG A 51 6.28 -11.77 -7.71
C ARG A 51 6.84 -12.81 -6.75
N VAL A 52 7.74 -12.41 -5.86
CA VAL A 52 8.34 -13.32 -4.86
C VAL A 52 7.29 -13.86 -3.90
N LYS A 53 6.29 -13.07 -3.56
CA LYS A 53 5.20 -13.43 -2.64
C LYS A 53 3.93 -13.90 -3.33
N ALA A 54 3.94 -14.06 -4.66
CA ALA A 54 2.74 -14.41 -5.44
C ALA A 54 2.03 -15.65 -4.94
N ALA A 55 2.76 -16.73 -4.65
CA ALA A 55 2.17 -17.98 -4.16
C ALA A 55 1.47 -17.80 -2.80
N GLU A 56 2.08 -17.06 -1.87
CA GLU A 56 1.50 -16.78 -0.55
C GLU A 56 0.28 -15.85 -0.67
N ILE A 57 0.32 -14.86 -1.55
CA ILE A 57 -0.81 -13.98 -1.85
C ILE A 57 -1.98 -14.77 -2.42
N GLU A 58 -1.74 -15.62 -3.42
CA GLU A 58 -2.77 -16.46 -4.04
C GLU A 58 -3.38 -17.45 -3.05
N GLU A 59 -2.55 -18.09 -2.23
CA GLU A 59 -3.02 -19.01 -1.19
C GLU A 59 -3.91 -18.29 -0.16
N THR A 60 -3.49 -17.11 0.29
CA THR A 60 -4.26 -16.31 1.24
C THR A 60 -5.58 -15.83 0.61
N ALA A 61 -5.54 -15.35 -0.63
CA ALA A 61 -6.72 -14.92 -1.36
C ALA A 61 -7.73 -16.07 -1.55
N ARG A 62 -7.24 -17.26 -1.91
CA ARG A 62 -8.07 -18.47 -2.07
C ARG A 62 -8.70 -18.89 -0.75
N ARG A 63 -7.95 -18.87 0.34
CA ARG A 63 -8.43 -19.23 1.68
C ARG A 63 -9.63 -18.37 2.11
N TYR A 64 -9.64 -17.11 1.74
CA TYR A 64 -10.70 -16.16 2.10
C TYR A 64 -11.69 -15.87 0.96
N GLY A 65 -11.59 -16.57 -0.15
CA GLY A 65 -12.52 -16.39 -1.28
C GLY A 65 -12.41 -15.02 -1.96
N LEU A 66 -11.22 -14.45 -2.06
CA LEU A 66 -10.96 -13.15 -2.67
C LEU A 66 -10.39 -13.33 -4.08
N PRO A 67 -11.18 -13.14 -5.16
CA PRO A 67 -10.72 -13.42 -6.52
C PRO A 67 -9.70 -12.40 -7.04
N ASP A 68 -9.72 -11.16 -6.59
CA ASP A 68 -8.82 -10.10 -7.04
C ASP A 68 -8.62 -9.07 -5.91
N PRO A 69 -7.88 -9.44 -4.87
CA PRO A 69 -7.73 -8.58 -3.70
C PRO A 69 -6.99 -7.29 -4.03
N THR A 70 -7.36 -6.20 -3.36
CA THR A 70 -6.56 -4.99 -3.33
C THR A 70 -5.42 -5.17 -2.32
N LEU A 71 -4.19 -4.93 -2.74
CA LEU A 71 -3.00 -5.18 -1.95
C LEU A 71 -2.37 -3.88 -1.46
N PHE A 72 -1.96 -3.89 -0.19
CA PHE A 72 -1.14 -2.83 0.40
C PHE A 72 0.07 -3.44 1.10
N SER A 73 1.21 -2.76 1.03
CA SER A 73 2.30 -2.98 1.98
C SER A 73 2.05 -2.11 3.20
N VAL A 74 2.00 -2.72 4.36
CA VAL A 74 1.75 -2.03 5.63
C VAL A 74 2.88 -2.29 6.59
N SER A 75 3.40 -1.24 7.21
CA SER A 75 4.37 -1.37 8.29
C SER A 75 3.91 -0.64 9.54
N PHE A 76 4.18 -1.27 10.68
CA PHE A 76 4.03 -0.70 12.01
C PHE A 76 5.42 -0.54 12.63
N TYR A 77 5.73 0.65 13.08
CA TYR A 77 7.00 0.98 13.74
C TYR A 77 6.73 1.37 15.18
N GLY A 78 7.42 0.73 16.13
CA GLY A 78 7.27 0.98 17.56
C GLY A 78 7.92 2.29 17.99
N LEU A 79 7.12 3.21 18.51
CA LEU A 79 7.59 4.47 19.10
C LEU A 79 7.93 4.34 20.58
N ARG A 80 7.45 3.28 21.21
CA ARG A 80 7.66 2.95 22.63
C ARG A 80 8.06 1.50 22.79
N GLU A 81 8.60 1.14 23.95
CA GLU A 81 8.73 -0.26 24.34
C GLU A 81 7.35 -0.90 24.49
N ARG A 82 7.23 -2.14 24.07
CA ARG A 82 5.99 -2.92 24.16
C ARG A 82 4.80 -2.23 23.49
N ALA A 83 5.02 -1.71 22.26
CA ALA A 83 3.98 -1.12 21.48
C ALA A 83 3.07 -2.21 20.86
N PRO A 84 1.84 -2.42 21.35
CA PRO A 84 0.93 -3.40 20.76
C PRO A 84 0.40 -2.88 19.42
N PHE A 85 0.15 -3.78 18.47
CA PHE A 85 -0.50 -3.44 17.23
C PHE A 85 -1.52 -4.51 16.80
N SER A 86 -2.61 -4.05 16.23
CA SER A 86 -3.73 -4.88 15.78
C SER A 86 -4.04 -4.56 14.32
N PRO A 87 -3.33 -5.18 13.36
CA PRO A 87 -3.47 -4.82 11.94
C PRO A 87 -4.89 -5.04 11.40
N GLU A 88 -5.69 -5.86 12.04
CA GLU A 88 -7.11 -6.08 11.73
C GLU A 88 -7.96 -4.80 11.87
N GLU A 89 -7.48 -3.81 12.61
CA GLU A 89 -8.17 -2.54 12.85
C GLU A 89 -7.77 -1.45 11.84
N LEU A 90 -6.87 -1.75 10.89
CA LEU A 90 -6.49 -0.81 9.83
C LEU A 90 -7.58 -0.76 8.76
N THR A 91 -8.49 0.19 8.89
CA THR A 91 -9.65 0.34 8.03
C THR A 91 -9.41 1.38 6.94
N LEU A 92 -9.86 1.08 5.73
CA LEU A 92 -9.81 1.99 4.59
C LEU A 92 -11.24 2.39 4.20
N GLY A 93 -11.47 3.69 4.07
CA GLY A 93 -12.74 4.24 3.55
C GLY A 93 -12.57 4.73 2.12
N SER A 94 -13.45 4.33 1.21
CA SER A 94 -13.45 4.74 -0.19
C SER A 94 -14.89 4.77 -0.72
N ARG A 95 -15.29 5.89 -1.27
CA ARG A 95 -16.63 6.11 -1.86
C ARG A 95 -17.78 5.67 -0.92
N GLY A 96 -17.70 6.03 0.35
CA GLY A 96 -18.73 5.70 1.34
C GLY A 96 -18.73 4.24 1.79
N ARG A 97 -17.80 3.42 1.35
CA ARG A 97 -17.59 2.04 1.80
C ARG A 97 -16.39 1.94 2.74
N PHE A 98 -16.49 1.02 3.70
CA PHE A 98 -15.38 0.68 4.59
C PHE A 98 -14.83 -0.69 4.22
N PHE A 99 -13.51 -0.77 4.12
CA PHE A 99 -12.77 -1.98 3.82
C PHE A 99 -11.94 -2.36 5.04
N ARG A 100 -12.12 -3.58 5.52
CA ARG A 100 -11.30 -4.15 6.58
C ARG A 100 -10.29 -5.11 5.99
N PRO A 101 -9.14 -5.32 6.64
CA PRO A 101 -8.20 -6.35 6.21
C PRO A 101 -8.84 -7.73 6.24
N ILE A 102 -8.64 -8.51 5.20
CA ILE A 102 -9.16 -9.88 5.09
C ILE A 102 -8.05 -10.89 5.33
N GLY A 103 -6.85 -10.63 4.83
CA GLY A 103 -5.72 -11.54 4.97
C GLY A 103 -4.41 -10.81 5.03
N PHE A 104 -3.39 -11.51 5.53
CA PHE A 104 -2.04 -10.99 5.71
C PHE A 104 -1.01 -11.96 5.15
N VAL A 105 -0.01 -11.43 4.46
CA VAL A 105 1.20 -12.15 4.08
C VAL A 105 2.37 -11.49 4.81
N PRO A 106 2.83 -12.04 5.95
CA PRO A 106 3.93 -11.44 6.71
C PRO A 106 5.22 -11.36 5.92
N LEU A 107 5.92 -10.23 6.03
CA LEU A 107 7.24 -10.00 5.44
C LEU A 107 8.35 -9.95 6.49
N SER A 108 7.98 -9.83 7.76
CA SER A 108 8.91 -9.83 8.90
C SER A 108 8.36 -10.71 10.02
N SER A 109 9.28 -11.27 10.84
CA SER A 109 8.92 -12.15 11.97
C SER A 109 8.11 -11.41 13.06
N GLU A 110 8.32 -10.11 13.21
CA GLU A 110 7.65 -9.27 14.21
C GLU A 110 6.14 -9.19 14.00
N TRP A 111 5.68 -9.42 12.77
CA TRP A 111 4.25 -9.35 12.45
C TRP A 111 3.40 -10.30 13.31
N GLY A 112 3.89 -11.50 13.56
CA GLY A 112 3.16 -12.50 14.36
C GLY A 112 3.13 -12.20 15.86
N GLU A 113 4.02 -11.39 16.37
CA GLU A 113 4.16 -11.11 17.80
C GLU A 113 3.09 -10.15 18.33
N ARG A 114 2.53 -9.32 17.48
CA ARG A 114 1.47 -8.32 17.81
C ARG A 114 1.91 -7.29 18.86
N GLN A 115 3.19 -7.23 19.14
CA GLN A 115 3.81 -6.26 20.05
C GLN A 115 5.20 -5.94 19.54
N LEU A 116 5.54 -4.67 19.47
CA LEU A 116 6.82 -4.19 18.99
C LEU A 116 7.68 -3.63 20.13
N SER A 117 8.96 -3.98 20.09
CA SER A 117 9.97 -3.23 20.84
C SER A 117 10.13 -1.84 20.23
N GLN A 118 10.65 -0.91 21.01
CA GLN A 118 10.96 0.43 20.51
C GLN A 118 11.91 0.32 19.30
N ARG A 119 11.57 1.03 18.21
CA ARG A 119 12.29 1.05 16.92
C ARG A 119 12.22 -0.26 16.12
N ALA A 120 11.47 -1.25 16.58
CA ALA A 120 11.20 -2.45 15.78
C ALA A 120 10.10 -2.16 14.76
N THR A 121 10.15 -2.88 13.63
CA THR A 121 9.19 -2.74 12.54
C THR A 121 8.57 -4.09 12.22
N ALA A 122 7.25 -4.14 12.11
CA ALA A 122 6.52 -5.27 11.56
C ALA A 122 5.97 -4.89 10.19
N ILE A 123 6.17 -5.75 9.18
CA ILE A 123 5.75 -5.51 7.80
C ILE A 123 4.98 -6.70 7.27
N ALA A 124 3.90 -6.43 6.53
CA ALA A 124 3.16 -7.45 5.78
C ALA A 124 2.53 -6.85 4.51
N ILE A 125 2.20 -7.74 3.57
CA ILE A 125 1.23 -7.44 2.52
C ILE A 125 -0.14 -7.73 3.09
N VAL A 126 -1.03 -6.74 3.00
CA VAL A 126 -2.40 -6.81 3.51
C VAL A 126 -3.37 -6.88 2.35
N LEU A 127 -4.28 -7.85 2.40
CA LEU A 127 -5.30 -8.08 1.40
C LEU A 127 -6.63 -7.50 1.84
N TYR A 128 -7.22 -6.68 0.97
CA TYR A 128 -8.57 -6.13 1.12
C TYR A 128 -9.47 -6.62 0.00
N GLU A 129 -10.79 -6.56 0.21
CA GLU A 129 -11.75 -6.80 -0.86
C GLU A 129 -11.48 -5.91 -2.08
N PRO A 130 -11.75 -6.39 -3.30
CA PRO A 130 -11.64 -5.57 -4.51
C PRO A 130 -12.68 -4.45 -4.54
N GLY A 131 -12.48 -3.49 -5.44
CA GLY A 131 -13.42 -2.39 -5.67
C GLY A 131 -13.05 -1.08 -4.99
N MET A 132 -11.88 -0.98 -4.38
CA MET A 132 -11.37 0.26 -3.81
C MET A 132 -10.91 1.22 -4.92
N ALA A 133 -11.34 2.48 -4.82
CA ALA A 133 -11.03 3.51 -5.80
C ALA A 133 -9.71 4.22 -5.44
N LEU A 134 -8.59 3.60 -5.76
CA LEU A 134 -7.25 4.10 -5.41
C LEU A 134 -6.84 5.37 -6.15
N LEU A 135 -7.48 5.70 -7.26
CA LEU A 135 -7.15 6.91 -8.03
C LEU A 135 -8.03 8.11 -7.65
N ASP A 136 -9.00 7.89 -6.77
CA ASP A 136 -9.83 8.96 -6.26
C ASP A 136 -9.20 9.59 -5.01
N ASP A 137 -9.59 10.80 -4.69
CA ASP A 137 -9.02 11.59 -3.60
C ASP A 137 -9.72 11.39 -2.24
N ASP A 138 -10.75 10.55 -2.18
CA ASP A 138 -11.55 10.33 -0.99
C ASP A 138 -11.08 9.22 -0.05
N LEU A 139 -9.97 8.54 -0.39
CA LEU A 139 -9.44 7.46 0.44
C LEU A 139 -9.03 7.97 1.83
N VAL A 140 -9.59 7.35 2.86
CA VAL A 140 -9.26 7.63 4.26
C VAL A 140 -8.73 6.37 4.92
N VAL A 141 -7.57 6.48 5.55
CA VAL A 141 -6.97 5.40 6.33
C VAL A 141 -7.16 5.68 7.81
N SER A 142 -7.69 4.72 8.55
CA SER A 142 -7.99 4.84 9.97
C SER A 142 -7.43 3.66 10.77
N TYR A 143 -6.94 3.96 11.96
CA TYR A 143 -6.45 2.96 12.91
C TYR A 143 -6.69 3.48 14.34
N GLN A 144 -7.51 2.78 15.12
CA GLN A 144 -7.75 3.05 16.55
C GLN A 144 -8.00 4.53 16.88
N GLY A 145 -8.87 5.19 16.13
CA GLY A 145 -9.21 6.60 16.35
C GLY A 145 -8.25 7.60 15.69
N ALA A 146 -7.07 7.18 15.24
CA ALA A 146 -6.23 7.99 14.36
C ALA A 146 -6.66 7.79 12.90
N SER A 147 -6.59 8.83 12.08
CA SER A 147 -6.91 8.75 10.66
C SER A 147 -6.09 9.73 9.85
N THR A 148 -5.96 9.48 8.55
CA THR A 148 -5.34 10.40 7.61
C THR A 148 -6.17 10.52 6.34
N ARG A 149 -6.28 11.74 5.84
CA ARG A 149 -6.87 12.11 4.54
C ARG A 149 -5.80 12.56 3.54
N ALA A 150 -4.53 12.32 3.83
CA ALA A 150 -3.41 12.76 3.00
C ALA A 150 -3.42 12.12 1.61
N TRP A 151 -4.23 11.08 1.38
CA TRP A 151 -4.38 10.46 0.06
C TRP A 151 -4.84 11.45 -1.01
N ALA A 152 -5.60 12.48 -0.68
CA ALA A 152 -6.01 13.50 -1.64
C ALA A 152 -4.80 14.15 -2.35
N GLY A 153 -3.72 14.40 -1.63
CA GLY A 153 -2.46 14.89 -2.21
C GLY A 153 -1.77 13.86 -3.08
N VAL A 154 -1.76 12.61 -2.64
CA VAL A 154 -1.20 11.46 -3.40
C VAL A 154 -1.99 11.27 -4.70
N ALA A 155 -3.31 11.26 -4.65
CA ALA A 155 -4.18 11.09 -5.83
C ALA A 155 -3.90 12.16 -6.89
N LYS A 156 -3.71 13.42 -6.50
CA LYS A 156 -3.33 14.50 -7.41
C LYS A 156 -1.95 14.29 -8.05
N ALA A 157 -0.99 13.80 -7.27
CA ALA A 157 0.34 13.46 -7.79
C ALA A 157 0.27 12.29 -8.78
N LEU A 158 -0.53 11.27 -8.48
CA LEU A 158 -0.77 10.12 -9.36
C LEU A 158 -1.41 10.55 -10.69
N GLU A 159 -2.42 11.41 -10.66
CA GLU A 159 -3.08 11.91 -11.86
C GLU A 159 -2.12 12.66 -12.78
N ARG A 160 -1.32 13.57 -12.22
CA ARG A 160 -0.29 14.31 -12.97
C ARG A 160 0.74 13.38 -13.57
N GLU A 161 1.26 12.45 -12.78
CA GLU A 161 2.29 11.52 -13.23
C GLU A 161 1.76 10.55 -14.29
N ARG A 162 0.51 10.10 -14.15
CA ARG A 162 -0.14 9.23 -15.14
C ARG A 162 -0.15 9.89 -16.53
N SER A 163 -0.53 11.16 -16.61
CA SER A 163 -0.52 11.91 -17.86
C SER A 163 0.89 12.05 -18.43
N ALA A 164 1.87 12.33 -17.59
CA ALA A 164 3.27 12.44 -17.99
C ALA A 164 3.87 11.11 -18.48
N VAL A 165 3.53 10.00 -17.83
CA VAL A 165 3.96 8.64 -18.21
C VAL A 165 3.47 8.28 -19.62
N PHE A 166 2.22 8.54 -19.94
CA PHE A 166 1.69 8.28 -21.29
C PHE A 166 2.38 9.17 -22.33
N ALA A 167 2.66 10.42 -22.01
CA ALA A 167 3.37 11.31 -22.93
C ALA A 167 4.81 10.84 -23.18
N ARG A 168 5.56 10.44 -22.15
CA ARG A 168 6.92 9.89 -22.29
C ARG A 168 6.95 8.62 -23.10
N ALA A 169 6.02 7.68 -22.83
CA ALA A 169 5.93 6.44 -23.58
C ALA A 169 5.63 6.68 -25.05
N ALA A 170 4.71 7.60 -25.37
CA ALA A 170 4.39 7.96 -26.74
C ALA A 170 5.58 8.61 -27.46
N ALA A 171 6.39 9.42 -26.78
CA ALA A 171 7.61 10.00 -27.33
C ALA A 171 8.69 8.94 -27.60
N ALA A 172 8.86 7.96 -26.72
CA ALA A 172 9.83 6.88 -26.90
C ALA A 172 9.47 5.94 -28.06
N GLY A 173 8.18 5.70 -28.31
CA GLY A 173 7.72 4.87 -29.43
C GLY A 173 7.83 5.51 -30.80
N ARG A 174 8.22 6.80 -30.90
CA ARG A 174 8.44 7.53 -32.16
C ARG A 174 9.91 7.62 -32.59
N GLN A 175 10.83 7.07 -31.83
CA GLN A 175 12.25 6.93 -32.16
C GLN A 175 12.56 5.54 -32.70
#